data_87c3108a8845c8267ec4a4964c68fd9f
#
_entry.id   87c3108a8845c8267ec4a4964c68fd9f
#
_cell.length_a   1.000
_cell.length_b   1.000
_cell.length_c   1.000
_cell.angle_alpha   90.00
_cell.angle_beta   90.00
_cell.angle_gamma   90.00
#
_symmetry.space_group_name_H-M   'P 1'
#
loop_
_entity.id
_entity.type
_entity.pdbx_description
1 polymer ?
#
loop_
_entity_poly.entity_id
_entity_poly.type
_entity_poly.pdbx_seq_one_letter_code
_entity_poly.pdbx_strand_id
1 'polypeptide(L)'
;MTEVRLEIGYEEHEDGQTLTPLIEQLVADEEKSQALTSLIIGDWGGAYEDTPDEFLPVLIAAAPKFPNLRHIFIGDMDSEQCEVSWIRQTNLGPLLSAYPQIESFYIKGGVDLELEPLEHENLQELVIISGGLSSMLLQSVQKAKLPNLRKLELYIGVDDYGFDGNLEDDILPFLYNNPFPKLVSLGLKDSDLQDEIAVAAAKAPVLAQLEELDLSEGTLSDTGAEALLNSEGVRKLKRLNLNYHYMSDDMMNKLHRFSQETGITITMDEQQDLEEEWRYPSVTE
;
A
#
# COMPACT_ATOMS: atom_id res chain seq x y z
N MET A 1 -13.51 -18.50 -3.55
CA MET A 1 -12.21 -18.05 -3.04
C MET A 1 -12.02 -18.69 -1.68
N THR A 2 -10.94 -19.42 -1.48
CA THR A 2 -10.63 -20.02 -0.17
C THR A 2 -9.55 -19.18 0.47
N GLU A 3 -9.91 -18.55 1.57
CA GLU A 3 -9.02 -17.67 2.34
C GLU A 3 -8.69 -18.31 3.68
N VAL A 4 -7.47 -18.11 4.12
CA VAL A 4 -6.99 -18.47 5.45
C VAL A 4 -6.27 -17.29 6.06
N ARG A 5 -6.62 -16.97 7.29
CA ARG A 5 -5.89 -16.04 8.15
C ARG A 5 -5.14 -16.83 9.21
N LEU A 6 -3.85 -16.53 9.36
CA LEU A 6 -2.99 -17.07 10.42
C LEU A 6 -2.52 -15.90 11.27
N GLU A 7 -2.71 -16.02 12.56
CA GLU A 7 -2.27 -15.02 13.54
C GLU A 7 -2.11 -15.68 14.91
N ILE A 8 -1.30 -15.07 15.75
CA ILE A 8 -1.19 -15.34 17.18
C ILE A 8 -1.20 -14.01 17.91
N GLY A 9 -1.92 -13.93 19.03
CA GLY A 9 -1.95 -12.72 19.84
C GLY A 9 -0.75 -12.64 20.79
N TYR A 10 -0.59 -11.49 21.42
CA TYR A 10 0.49 -11.24 22.37
C TYR A 10 0.56 -12.27 23.52
N GLU A 11 -0.58 -12.63 24.11
CA GLU A 11 -0.62 -13.62 25.21
C GLU A 11 -0.14 -15.02 24.75
N GLU A 12 -0.52 -15.43 23.56
CA GLU A 12 -0.10 -16.73 22.98
C GLU A 12 1.41 -16.73 22.68
N HIS A 13 1.93 -15.59 22.22
CA HIS A 13 3.36 -15.40 21.99
C HIS A 13 4.16 -15.46 23.30
N GLU A 14 3.72 -14.81 24.37
CA GLU A 14 4.34 -14.88 25.69
C GLU A 14 4.34 -16.32 26.24
N ASP A 15 3.34 -17.14 25.88
CA ASP A 15 3.29 -18.57 26.18
C ASP A 15 4.19 -19.42 25.26
N GLY A 16 4.94 -18.79 24.36
CA GLY A 16 5.91 -19.42 23.46
C GLY A 16 5.33 -20.00 22.19
N GLN A 17 4.12 -19.61 21.81
CA GLN A 17 3.55 -19.97 20.50
C GLN A 17 4.17 -19.10 19.39
N THR A 18 4.24 -19.65 18.17
CA THR A 18 4.75 -18.96 16.98
C THR A 18 3.88 -19.30 15.77
N LEU A 19 4.03 -18.57 14.65
CA LEU A 19 3.28 -18.85 13.42
C LEU A 19 3.73 -20.11 12.69
N THR A 20 4.97 -20.53 12.85
CA THR A 20 5.53 -21.72 12.17
C THR A 20 4.64 -22.97 12.32
N PRO A 21 4.18 -23.38 13.52
CA PRO A 21 3.29 -24.54 13.67
C PRO A 21 1.95 -24.39 12.94
N LEU A 22 1.40 -23.18 12.87
CA LEU A 22 0.14 -22.92 12.15
C LEU A 22 0.30 -23.09 10.64
N ILE A 23 1.43 -22.63 10.09
CA ILE A 23 1.77 -22.84 8.68
C ILE A 23 1.97 -24.32 8.39
N GLU A 24 2.71 -25.05 9.24
CA GLU A 24 2.90 -26.50 9.11
C GLU A 24 1.60 -27.28 9.16
N GLN A 25 0.68 -26.89 10.04
CA GLN A 25 -0.66 -27.50 10.11
C GLN A 25 -1.46 -27.23 8.83
N LEU A 26 -1.42 -26.02 8.29
CA LEU A 26 -2.08 -25.69 7.03
C LEU A 26 -1.49 -26.50 5.86
N VAL A 27 -0.17 -26.68 5.81
CA VAL A 27 0.53 -27.51 4.82
C VAL A 27 0.16 -28.99 4.94
N ALA A 28 -0.05 -29.49 6.15
CA ALA A 28 -0.41 -30.90 6.41
C ALA A 28 -1.85 -31.22 5.96
N ASP A 29 -2.74 -30.23 5.91
CA ASP A 29 -4.09 -30.35 5.35
C ASP A 29 -4.04 -30.19 3.82
N GLU A 30 -3.85 -31.31 3.12
CA GLU A 30 -3.67 -31.30 1.65
C GLU A 30 -4.88 -30.74 0.91
N GLU A 31 -6.10 -30.98 1.37
CA GLU A 31 -7.31 -30.45 0.74
C GLU A 31 -7.36 -28.92 0.86
N LYS A 32 -7.10 -28.40 2.06
CA LYS A 32 -7.13 -26.98 2.34
C LYS A 32 -5.99 -26.25 1.64
N SER A 33 -4.76 -26.79 1.69
CA SER A 33 -3.60 -26.20 1.06
C SER A 33 -3.72 -26.11 -0.46
N GLN A 34 -4.24 -27.14 -1.11
CA GLN A 34 -4.51 -27.15 -2.55
C GLN A 34 -5.63 -26.19 -2.97
N ALA A 35 -6.63 -25.99 -2.12
CA ALA A 35 -7.75 -25.09 -2.41
C ALA A 35 -7.46 -23.62 -2.11
N LEU A 36 -6.37 -23.32 -1.39
CA LEU A 36 -6.04 -21.97 -0.91
C LEU A 36 -5.79 -20.99 -2.04
N THR A 37 -6.48 -19.84 -2.04
CA THR A 37 -6.32 -18.76 -3.02
C THR A 37 -5.88 -17.45 -2.38
N SER A 38 -6.09 -17.28 -1.07
CA SER A 38 -5.73 -16.08 -0.31
C SER A 38 -5.15 -16.49 1.05
N LEU A 39 -3.97 -15.99 1.37
CA LEU A 39 -3.31 -16.16 2.67
C LEU A 39 -3.08 -14.80 3.31
N ILE A 40 -3.60 -14.64 4.51
CA ILE A 40 -3.41 -13.46 5.33
C ILE A 40 -2.60 -13.84 6.55
N ILE A 41 -1.48 -13.18 6.75
CA ILE A 41 -0.71 -13.22 7.98
C ILE A 41 -1.07 -11.97 8.78
N GLY A 42 -1.78 -12.16 9.89
CA GLY A 42 -2.12 -11.12 10.85
C GLY A 42 -0.99 -10.87 11.84
N ASP A 43 -1.34 -10.75 13.12
CA ASP A 43 -0.36 -10.59 14.19
C ASP A 43 0.50 -11.85 14.36
N TRP A 44 1.79 -11.66 14.60
CA TRP A 44 2.72 -12.72 14.98
C TRP A 44 3.14 -12.66 16.45
N GLY A 45 2.41 -11.83 17.24
CA GLY A 45 2.48 -11.80 18.70
C GLY A 45 3.50 -10.83 19.29
N GLY A 46 4.31 -10.20 18.48
CA GLY A 46 5.35 -9.27 18.94
C GLY A 46 5.88 -8.40 17.82
N ALA A 47 5.01 -7.96 16.93
CA ALA A 47 5.37 -7.27 15.67
C ALA A 47 6.15 -5.95 15.87
N TYR A 48 6.12 -5.36 17.06
CA TYR A 48 6.90 -4.18 17.43
C TYR A 48 8.36 -4.51 17.85
N GLU A 49 8.66 -5.77 18.18
CA GLU A 49 10.01 -6.24 18.55
C GLU A 49 10.54 -7.27 17.56
N ASP A 50 9.66 -8.21 17.13
CA ASP A 50 10.00 -9.33 16.28
C ASP A 50 9.66 -9.07 14.80
N THR A 51 10.37 -9.76 13.92
CA THR A 51 10.21 -9.67 12.47
C THR A 51 9.61 -10.97 11.92
N PRO A 52 9.12 -11.00 10.65
CA PRO A 52 8.68 -12.22 9.97
C PRO A 52 9.75 -13.33 9.84
N ASP A 53 11.00 -13.08 10.21
CA ASP A 53 12.11 -14.04 10.05
C ASP A 53 11.86 -15.39 10.73
N GLU A 54 11.00 -15.42 11.77
CA GLU A 54 10.63 -16.68 12.44
C GLU A 54 9.87 -17.62 11.51
N PHE A 55 8.85 -17.14 10.82
CA PHE A 55 7.96 -17.96 10.00
C PHE A 55 8.24 -17.89 8.50
N LEU A 56 8.92 -16.87 8.02
CA LEU A 56 9.16 -16.62 6.60
C LEU A 56 9.86 -17.79 5.89
N PRO A 57 10.93 -18.43 6.46
CA PRO A 57 11.57 -19.57 5.82
C PRO A 57 10.62 -20.78 5.62
N VAL A 58 9.74 -21.01 6.58
CA VAL A 58 8.76 -22.12 6.49
C VAL A 58 7.69 -21.78 5.45
N LEU A 59 7.22 -20.54 5.41
CA LEU A 59 6.26 -20.10 4.41
C LEU A 59 6.86 -20.20 3.00
N ILE A 60 8.11 -19.78 2.79
CA ILE A 60 8.84 -19.94 1.51
C ILE A 60 8.94 -21.41 1.11
N ALA A 61 9.32 -22.28 2.03
CA ALA A 61 9.42 -23.72 1.76
C ALA A 61 8.08 -24.38 1.43
N ALA A 62 6.98 -23.80 1.94
CA ALA A 62 5.62 -24.27 1.70
C ALA A 62 5.06 -23.93 0.31
N ALA A 63 5.73 -23.08 -0.48
CA ALA A 63 5.22 -22.61 -1.76
C ALA A 63 4.72 -23.72 -2.73
N PRO A 64 5.38 -24.87 -2.87
CA PRO A 64 4.90 -25.96 -3.74
C PRO A 64 3.56 -26.59 -3.24
N LYS A 65 3.17 -26.34 -1.99
CA LYS A 65 1.93 -26.85 -1.39
C LYS A 65 0.72 -25.96 -1.66
N PHE A 66 0.93 -24.72 -2.07
CA PHE A 66 -0.10 -23.71 -2.34
C PHE A 66 -0.17 -23.33 -3.84
N PRO A 67 -0.44 -24.26 -4.78
CA PRO A 67 -0.35 -24.02 -6.22
C PRO A 67 -1.40 -23.00 -6.72
N ASN A 68 -2.49 -22.85 -5.97
CA ASN A 68 -3.60 -21.95 -6.34
C ASN A 68 -3.59 -20.62 -5.60
N LEU A 69 -2.58 -20.38 -4.75
CA LEU A 69 -2.44 -19.11 -4.04
C LEU A 69 -2.21 -17.97 -5.04
N ARG A 70 -2.98 -16.89 -4.89
CA ARG A 70 -2.95 -15.71 -5.76
C ARG A 70 -2.78 -14.41 -4.97
N HIS A 71 -3.18 -14.43 -3.72
CA HIS A 71 -3.11 -13.27 -2.84
C HIS A 71 -2.37 -13.61 -1.56
N ILE A 72 -1.41 -12.76 -1.17
CA ILE A 72 -0.76 -12.78 0.14
C ILE A 72 -0.85 -11.39 0.74
N PHE A 73 -1.24 -11.34 2.02
CA PHE A 73 -1.14 -10.14 2.85
C PHE A 73 -0.30 -10.44 4.09
N ILE A 74 0.77 -9.65 4.31
CA ILE A 74 1.65 -9.77 5.48
C ILE A 74 1.45 -8.56 6.38
N GLY A 75 1.13 -8.81 7.65
CA GLY A 75 0.99 -7.76 8.67
C GLY A 75 -0.39 -7.14 8.72
N ASP A 76 -1.44 -7.87 8.35
CA ASP A 76 -2.82 -7.39 8.45
C ASP A 76 -3.26 -7.34 9.93
N MET A 77 -2.83 -6.29 10.61
CA MET A 77 -3.12 -5.99 12.02
C MET A 77 -3.96 -4.74 12.15
N ASP A 78 -4.81 -4.68 13.15
CA ASP A 78 -5.43 -3.43 13.56
C ASP A 78 -4.54 -2.65 14.56
N SER A 79 -4.91 -1.42 14.88
CA SER A 79 -4.12 -0.57 15.78
C SER A 79 -4.11 -1.07 17.24
N GLU A 80 -5.08 -1.90 17.63
CA GLU A 80 -5.10 -2.52 18.97
C GLU A 80 -4.07 -3.66 19.07
N GLN A 81 -3.78 -4.33 17.94
CA GLN A 81 -2.75 -5.38 17.85
C GLN A 81 -1.36 -4.77 17.73
N CYS A 82 -1.15 -3.87 16.77
CA CYS A 82 0.09 -3.14 16.60
C CYS A 82 -0.15 -1.91 15.72
N GLU A 83 0.30 -0.75 16.17
CA GLU A 83 0.28 0.48 15.36
C GLU A 83 1.14 0.29 14.10
N VAL A 84 0.67 0.83 12.96
CA VAL A 84 1.31 0.58 11.66
C VAL A 84 2.78 0.99 11.61
N SER A 85 3.12 2.08 12.30
CA SER A 85 4.48 2.62 12.37
C SER A 85 5.44 1.77 13.21
N TRP A 86 4.92 0.79 13.96
CA TRP A 86 5.70 -0.08 14.83
C TRP A 86 5.84 -1.50 14.28
N ILE A 87 5.05 -1.86 13.25
CA ILE A 87 5.12 -3.19 12.65
C ILE A 87 6.48 -3.34 11.95
N ARG A 88 7.32 -4.21 12.51
CA ARG A 88 8.63 -4.54 11.94
C ARG A 88 8.49 -5.61 10.88
N GLN A 89 9.10 -5.36 9.75
CA GLN A 89 9.15 -6.27 8.63
C GLN A 89 10.58 -6.87 8.47
N THR A 90 10.84 -7.45 7.33
CA THR A 90 12.13 -7.96 6.89
C THR A 90 12.19 -7.89 5.37
N ASN A 91 13.21 -8.50 4.73
CA ASN A 91 13.22 -8.63 3.27
C ASN A 91 12.20 -9.68 2.80
N LEU A 92 11.10 -9.23 2.20
CA LEU A 92 10.05 -10.08 1.64
C LEU A 92 10.26 -10.44 0.15
N GLY A 93 11.32 -9.98 -0.50
CA GLY A 93 11.66 -10.34 -1.89
C GLY A 93 11.79 -11.84 -2.12
N PRO A 94 12.44 -12.63 -1.24
CA PRO A 94 12.49 -14.09 -1.34
C PRO A 94 11.11 -14.77 -1.30
N LEU A 95 10.15 -14.22 -0.55
CA LEU A 95 8.77 -14.72 -0.51
C LEU A 95 8.11 -14.57 -1.89
N LEU A 96 8.16 -13.38 -2.50
CA LEU A 96 7.64 -13.15 -3.84
C LEU A 96 8.28 -14.10 -4.88
N SER A 97 9.59 -14.31 -4.80
CA SER A 97 10.31 -15.21 -5.69
C SER A 97 9.86 -16.67 -5.57
N ALA A 98 9.47 -17.10 -4.36
CA ALA A 98 9.01 -18.46 -4.09
C ALA A 98 7.60 -18.75 -4.64
N TYR A 99 6.78 -17.72 -4.83
CA TYR A 99 5.39 -17.82 -5.24
C TYR A 99 5.14 -17.16 -6.62
N PRO A 100 5.66 -17.69 -7.72
CA PRO A 100 5.59 -17.04 -9.03
C PRO A 100 4.15 -16.88 -9.57
N GLN A 101 3.16 -17.52 -8.98
CA GLN A 101 1.76 -17.46 -9.37
C GLN A 101 0.95 -16.36 -8.67
N ILE A 102 1.55 -15.60 -7.73
CA ILE A 102 0.83 -14.52 -7.01
C ILE A 102 0.45 -13.40 -7.97
N GLU A 103 -0.75 -12.89 -7.79
CA GLU A 103 -1.28 -11.76 -8.52
C GLU A 103 -1.39 -10.50 -7.64
N SER A 104 -1.49 -10.68 -6.32
CA SER A 104 -1.75 -9.59 -5.38
C SER A 104 -0.88 -9.76 -4.12
N PHE A 105 -0.10 -8.73 -3.79
CA PHE A 105 0.76 -8.72 -2.61
C PHE A 105 0.56 -7.44 -1.80
N TYR A 106 0.09 -7.63 -0.57
CA TYR A 106 -0.19 -6.56 0.37
C TYR A 106 0.73 -6.69 1.57
N ILE A 107 1.23 -5.55 2.04
CA ILE A 107 2.14 -5.47 3.18
C ILE A 107 1.65 -4.33 4.07
N LYS A 108 1.61 -4.55 5.38
CA LYS A 108 1.41 -3.50 6.37
C LYS A 108 2.58 -3.47 7.34
N GLY A 109 3.13 -2.26 7.58
CA GLY A 109 4.37 -2.01 8.31
C GLY A 109 5.53 -1.68 7.39
N GLY A 110 6.25 -0.60 7.70
CA GLY A 110 7.39 -0.10 6.91
C GLY A 110 8.76 -0.27 7.58
N VAL A 111 8.78 -0.57 8.89
CA VAL A 111 10.04 -0.68 9.64
C VAL A 111 10.83 -1.90 9.15
N ASP A 112 12.06 -1.70 8.76
CA ASP A 112 12.96 -2.73 8.20
C ASP A 112 12.43 -3.44 6.92
N LEU A 113 11.39 -2.91 6.25
CA LEU A 113 10.85 -3.50 5.04
C LEU A 113 11.82 -3.35 3.87
N GLU A 114 12.19 -4.48 3.29
CA GLU A 114 12.90 -4.58 2.02
C GLU A 114 12.14 -5.48 1.05
N LEU A 115 12.33 -5.24 -0.26
CA LEU A 115 11.75 -6.03 -1.34
C LEU A 115 12.84 -6.35 -2.38
N GLU A 116 13.88 -7.06 -1.96
CA GLU A 116 15.04 -7.37 -2.82
C GLU A 116 15.22 -8.89 -3.02
N PRO A 117 15.19 -9.37 -4.27
CA PRO A 117 14.88 -8.63 -5.50
C PRO A 117 13.37 -8.40 -5.68
N LEU A 118 12.96 -7.26 -6.27
CA LEU A 118 11.57 -7.00 -6.62
C LEU A 118 11.36 -7.24 -8.12
N GLU A 119 11.27 -8.52 -8.48
CA GLU A 119 11.04 -8.99 -9.85
C GLU A 119 9.92 -10.04 -9.82
N HIS A 120 8.81 -9.80 -10.53
CA HIS A 120 7.70 -10.75 -10.55
C HIS A 120 6.84 -10.63 -11.82
N GLU A 121 6.76 -11.70 -12.61
CA GLU A 121 6.06 -11.68 -13.91
C GLU A 121 4.55 -11.60 -13.82
N ASN A 122 3.93 -12.09 -12.73
CA ASN A 122 2.47 -12.22 -12.64
C ASN A 122 1.83 -11.24 -11.67
N LEU A 123 2.61 -10.48 -10.89
CA LEU A 123 2.07 -9.54 -9.93
C LEU A 123 1.28 -8.41 -10.63
N GLN A 124 0.03 -8.25 -10.24
CA GLN A 124 -0.90 -7.26 -10.76
C GLN A 124 -1.17 -6.14 -9.75
N GLU A 125 -1.08 -6.45 -8.45
CA GLU A 125 -1.34 -5.50 -7.38
C GLU A 125 -0.25 -5.54 -6.33
N LEU A 126 0.29 -4.37 -6.00
CA LEU A 126 1.22 -4.15 -4.89
C LEU A 126 0.67 -3.01 -4.03
N VAL A 127 0.43 -3.30 -2.76
CA VAL A 127 -0.04 -2.33 -1.77
C VAL A 127 0.88 -2.37 -0.56
N ILE A 128 1.43 -1.21 -0.18
CA ILE A 128 2.30 -1.07 0.99
C ILE A 128 1.71 0.01 1.90
N ILE A 129 1.22 -0.42 3.07
CA ILE A 129 0.58 0.42 4.08
C ILE A 129 1.60 0.67 5.19
N SER A 130 1.93 1.92 5.44
CA SER A 130 2.95 2.31 6.42
C SER A 130 2.71 3.72 6.93
N GLY A 131 3.14 4.02 8.14
CA GLY A 131 3.22 5.40 8.64
C GLY A 131 4.36 6.21 8.02
N GLY A 132 5.35 5.52 7.41
CA GLY A 132 6.46 6.16 6.69
C GLY A 132 7.30 5.15 5.89
N LEU A 133 7.43 5.36 4.59
CA LEU A 133 8.23 4.51 3.70
C LEU A 133 9.64 5.07 3.53
N SER A 134 10.66 4.23 3.70
CA SER A 134 12.04 4.64 3.49
C SER A 134 12.32 4.96 2.01
N SER A 135 13.19 5.94 1.76
CA SER A 135 13.71 6.28 0.43
C SER A 135 14.29 5.06 -0.30
N MET A 136 14.99 4.20 0.44
CA MET A 136 15.57 2.97 -0.12
C MET A 136 14.49 2.03 -0.67
N LEU A 137 13.40 1.83 0.05
CA LEU A 137 12.27 1.01 -0.41
C LEU A 137 11.58 1.65 -1.62
N LEU A 138 11.30 2.96 -1.59
CA LEU A 138 10.68 3.67 -2.71
C LEU A 138 11.53 3.55 -3.98
N GLN A 139 12.85 3.69 -3.88
CA GLN A 139 13.76 3.52 -5.01
C GLN A 139 13.85 2.07 -5.48
N SER A 140 13.71 1.07 -4.60
CA SER A 140 13.60 -0.34 -4.98
C SER A 140 12.33 -0.58 -5.80
N VAL A 141 11.18 -0.04 -5.36
CA VAL A 141 9.91 -0.12 -6.10
C VAL A 141 10.01 0.56 -7.46
N GLN A 142 10.65 1.73 -7.56
CA GLN A 142 10.87 2.41 -8.85
C GLN A 142 11.67 1.58 -9.86
N LYS A 143 12.59 0.75 -9.39
CA LYS A 143 13.48 -0.11 -10.21
C LYS A 143 12.91 -1.51 -10.43
N ALA A 144 11.77 -1.80 -9.84
CA ALA A 144 11.15 -3.12 -9.87
C ALA A 144 10.81 -3.59 -11.28
N LYS A 145 10.94 -4.90 -11.51
CA LYS A 145 10.53 -5.55 -12.76
C LYS A 145 9.18 -6.23 -12.59
N LEU A 146 8.11 -5.45 -12.74
CA LEU A 146 6.74 -5.87 -12.58
C LEU A 146 5.93 -5.57 -13.87
N PRO A 147 6.16 -6.31 -14.96
CA PRO A 147 5.61 -5.99 -16.28
C PRO A 147 4.09 -6.08 -16.38
N ASN A 148 3.46 -6.75 -15.43
CA ASN A 148 2.01 -6.93 -15.37
C ASN A 148 1.32 -6.14 -14.26
N LEU A 149 2.05 -5.27 -13.53
CA LEU A 149 1.47 -4.46 -12.46
C LEU A 149 0.41 -3.51 -13.01
N ARG A 150 -0.78 -3.58 -12.41
CA ARG A 150 -1.96 -2.79 -12.76
C ARG A 150 -2.36 -1.81 -11.66
N LYS A 151 -2.06 -2.17 -10.42
CA LYS A 151 -2.36 -1.36 -9.23
C LYS A 151 -1.12 -1.24 -8.37
N LEU A 152 -0.75 0.00 -8.04
CA LEU A 152 0.26 0.33 -7.05
C LEU A 152 -0.34 1.30 -6.04
N GLU A 153 -0.30 0.95 -4.76
CA GLU A 153 -0.65 1.86 -3.67
C GLU A 153 0.50 1.92 -2.68
N LEU A 154 0.97 3.13 -2.41
CA LEU A 154 2.02 3.43 -1.46
C LEU A 154 1.49 4.46 -0.46
N TYR A 155 1.47 4.08 0.80
CA TYR A 155 1.23 4.99 1.92
C TYR A 155 2.57 5.59 2.30
N ILE A 156 2.82 6.81 1.83
CA ILE A 156 4.12 7.47 1.90
C ILE A 156 4.50 7.77 3.35
N GLY A 157 3.52 8.25 4.12
CA GLY A 157 3.70 8.60 5.53
C GLY A 157 4.45 9.91 5.74
N VAL A 158 5.01 10.04 6.93
CA VAL A 158 5.74 11.22 7.40
C VAL A 158 7.11 10.86 7.96
N ASP A 159 7.98 11.88 8.14
CA ASP A 159 9.35 11.70 8.62
C ASP A 159 9.43 11.14 10.05
N ASP A 160 8.53 11.56 10.93
CA ASP A 160 8.44 11.05 12.30
C ASP A 160 8.20 9.54 12.39
N TYR A 161 7.63 8.93 11.34
CA TYR A 161 7.27 7.51 11.29
C TYR A 161 8.04 6.72 10.20
N GLY A 162 9.13 7.28 9.66
CA GLY A 162 10.08 6.53 8.84
C GLY A 162 10.22 6.96 7.38
N PHE A 163 9.46 7.97 6.92
CA PHE A 163 9.70 8.58 5.60
C PHE A 163 10.95 9.45 5.67
N ASP A 164 12.05 8.98 5.11
CA ASP A 164 13.35 9.68 5.04
C ASP A 164 13.69 10.16 3.63
N GLY A 165 12.70 10.12 2.73
CA GLY A 165 12.82 10.50 1.33
C GLY A 165 12.53 11.97 1.04
N ASN A 166 12.38 12.25 -0.25
CA ASN A 166 11.96 13.57 -0.74
C ASN A 166 11.06 13.45 -1.97
N LEU A 167 10.38 14.55 -2.29
CA LEU A 167 9.44 14.60 -3.40
C LEU A 167 10.12 14.25 -4.74
N GLU A 168 11.26 14.86 -5.04
CA GLU A 168 11.91 14.84 -6.35
C GLU A 168 12.46 13.47 -6.72
N ASP A 169 13.17 12.83 -5.80
CA ASP A 169 13.90 11.60 -6.07
C ASP A 169 13.06 10.34 -5.79
N ASP A 170 12.12 10.42 -4.83
CA ASP A 170 11.45 9.24 -4.29
C ASP A 170 9.98 9.14 -4.70
N ILE A 171 9.29 10.26 -4.98
CA ILE A 171 7.86 10.28 -5.31
C ILE A 171 7.62 10.62 -6.79
N LEU A 172 8.21 11.71 -7.31
CA LEU A 172 7.98 12.13 -8.69
C LEU A 172 8.32 11.07 -9.74
N PRO A 173 9.28 10.15 -9.57
CA PRO A 173 9.53 9.11 -10.55
C PRO A 173 8.33 8.21 -10.84
N PHE A 174 7.43 7.96 -9.88
CA PHE A 174 6.18 7.22 -10.14
C PHE A 174 5.23 7.96 -11.08
N LEU A 175 5.28 9.29 -11.07
CA LEU A 175 4.44 10.16 -11.89
C LEU A 175 5.03 10.42 -13.30
N TYR A 176 6.36 10.53 -13.41
CA TYR A 176 7.01 11.00 -14.62
C TYR A 176 7.81 9.97 -15.39
N ASN A 177 8.36 8.93 -14.72
CA ASN A 177 9.20 7.94 -15.39
C ASN A 177 8.40 6.70 -15.87
N ASN A 178 7.17 6.54 -15.41
CA ASN A 178 6.27 5.44 -15.77
C ASN A 178 6.96 4.06 -15.75
N PRO A 179 7.42 3.57 -14.60
CA PRO A 179 8.14 2.31 -14.51
C PRO A 179 7.25 1.08 -14.81
N PHE A 180 5.92 1.24 -14.77
CA PHE A 180 4.96 0.13 -14.90
C PHE A 180 4.03 0.32 -16.11
N PRO A 181 4.30 -0.35 -17.25
CA PRO A 181 3.61 -0.07 -18.52
C PRO A 181 2.13 -0.44 -18.54
N LYS A 182 1.64 -1.28 -17.61
CA LYS A 182 0.24 -1.70 -17.50
C LYS A 182 -0.50 -1.07 -16.33
N LEU A 183 0.13 -0.16 -15.61
CA LEU A 183 -0.47 0.48 -14.45
C LEU A 183 -1.72 1.28 -14.85
N VAL A 184 -2.83 1.01 -14.18
CA VAL A 184 -4.12 1.70 -14.40
C VAL A 184 -4.67 2.33 -13.11
N SER A 185 -4.13 1.95 -11.95
CA SER A 185 -4.48 2.52 -10.65
C SER A 185 -3.20 2.86 -9.90
N LEU A 186 -3.06 4.12 -9.51
CA LEU A 186 -1.93 4.62 -8.74
C LEU A 186 -2.42 5.34 -7.49
N GLY A 187 -1.99 4.86 -6.32
CA GLY A 187 -2.17 5.51 -5.03
C GLY A 187 -0.83 6.02 -4.48
N LEU A 188 -0.75 7.33 -4.24
CA LEU A 188 0.32 7.98 -3.48
C LEU A 188 -0.37 8.69 -2.31
N LYS A 189 -0.50 7.97 -1.21
CA LYS A 189 -1.46 8.25 -0.14
C LYS A 189 -0.74 8.62 1.15
N ASP A 190 -1.52 9.13 2.10
CA ASP A 190 -1.10 9.24 3.50
C ASP A 190 0.20 10.02 3.66
N SER A 191 0.25 11.24 3.10
CA SER A 191 1.46 12.08 3.12
C SER A 191 1.18 13.49 3.62
N ASP A 192 2.13 14.06 4.33
CA ASP A 192 2.18 15.49 4.63
C ASP A 192 2.54 16.35 3.41
N LEU A 193 3.14 15.73 2.36
CA LEU A 193 3.41 16.35 1.06
C LEU A 193 2.24 16.23 0.07
N GLN A 194 1.01 15.98 0.52
CA GLN A 194 -0.09 15.62 -0.37
C GLN A 194 -0.47 16.72 -1.36
N ASP A 195 -0.33 17.99 -0.99
CA ASP A 195 -0.56 19.11 -1.91
C ASP A 195 0.48 19.14 -3.05
N GLU A 196 1.75 18.95 -2.72
CA GLU A 196 2.85 18.90 -3.70
C GLU A 196 2.71 17.71 -4.63
N ILE A 197 2.35 16.55 -4.09
CA ILE A 197 2.05 15.34 -4.89
C ILE A 197 0.88 15.59 -5.84
N ALA A 198 -0.20 16.20 -5.37
CA ALA A 198 -1.37 16.54 -6.19
C ALA A 198 -1.03 17.54 -7.32
N VAL A 199 -0.25 18.58 -7.01
CA VAL A 199 0.22 19.58 -7.98
C VAL A 199 1.10 18.94 -9.06
N ALA A 200 1.97 18.00 -8.67
CA ALA A 200 2.81 17.26 -9.60
C ALA A 200 1.98 16.28 -10.45
N ALA A 201 1.08 15.51 -9.81
CA ALA A 201 0.21 14.56 -10.46
C ALA A 201 -0.68 15.21 -11.52
N ALA A 202 -1.21 16.42 -11.25
CA ALA A 202 -2.06 17.15 -12.19
C ALA A 202 -1.42 17.40 -13.58
N LYS A 203 -0.09 17.34 -13.68
CA LYS A 203 0.68 17.57 -14.91
C LYS A 203 1.40 16.31 -15.40
N ALA A 204 1.29 15.21 -14.66
CA ALA A 204 2.10 14.04 -14.86
C ALA A 204 1.71 13.25 -16.12
N PRO A 205 2.68 12.75 -16.91
CA PRO A 205 2.40 11.95 -18.10
C PRO A 205 1.73 10.61 -17.78
N VAL A 206 1.89 10.08 -16.57
CA VAL A 206 1.27 8.81 -16.15
C VAL A 206 -0.26 8.87 -16.23
N LEU A 207 -0.89 10.05 -16.07
CA LEU A 207 -2.34 10.23 -16.21
C LEU A 207 -2.90 9.74 -17.56
N ALA A 208 -2.07 9.70 -18.60
CA ALA A 208 -2.51 9.25 -19.91
C ALA A 208 -2.88 7.75 -19.96
N GLN A 209 -2.37 6.96 -19.02
CA GLN A 209 -2.66 5.52 -18.92
C GLN A 209 -3.54 5.15 -17.73
N LEU A 210 -3.64 6.02 -16.71
CA LEU A 210 -4.41 5.72 -15.50
C LEU A 210 -5.92 5.78 -15.76
N GLU A 211 -6.62 4.90 -15.09
CA GLU A 211 -8.07 4.92 -14.88
C GLU A 211 -8.43 5.50 -13.52
N GLU A 212 -7.53 5.35 -12.56
CA GLU A 212 -7.72 5.74 -11.16
C GLU A 212 -6.46 6.40 -10.60
N LEU A 213 -6.66 7.51 -9.89
CA LEU A 213 -5.66 8.16 -9.05
C LEU A 213 -6.21 8.25 -7.64
N ASP A 214 -5.42 7.81 -6.66
CA ASP A 214 -5.76 7.86 -5.24
C ASP A 214 -4.73 8.74 -4.51
N LEU A 215 -5.21 9.84 -3.94
CA LEU A 215 -4.43 10.81 -3.17
C LEU A 215 -5.07 11.01 -1.78
N SER A 216 -5.73 9.96 -1.28
CA SER A 216 -6.44 9.96 -0.01
C SER A 216 -5.52 9.81 1.20
N GLU A 217 -6.10 9.91 2.39
CA GLU A 217 -5.48 9.70 3.70
C GLU A 217 -4.41 10.74 4.10
N GLY A 218 -4.10 11.71 3.22
CA GLY A 218 -3.06 12.70 3.44
C GLY A 218 -3.58 14.10 3.79
N THR A 219 -2.69 15.07 3.75
CA THR A 219 -2.95 16.46 4.14
C THR A 219 -3.47 17.33 2.99
N LEU A 220 -4.14 16.75 1.99
CA LEU A 220 -4.63 17.45 0.80
C LEU A 220 -5.52 18.64 1.16
N SER A 221 -5.19 19.81 0.64
CA SER A 221 -5.92 21.05 0.82
C SER A 221 -6.49 21.60 -0.49
N ASP A 222 -7.05 22.82 -0.42
CA ASP A 222 -7.50 23.55 -1.59
C ASP A 222 -6.38 23.78 -2.62
N THR A 223 -5.12 23.84 -2.18
CA THR A 223 -3.95 24.06 -3.05
C THR A 223 -3.76 22.90 -4.04
N GLY A 224 -3.70 21.69 -3.55
CA GLY A 224 -3.58 20.48 -4.38
C GLY A 224 -4.83 20.24 -5.21
N ALA A 225 -6.01 20.41 -4.60
CA ALA A 225 -7.29 20.21 -5.26
C ALA A 225 -7.52 21.18 -6.44
N GLU A 226 -7.12 22.45 -6.33
CA GLU A 226 -7.22 23.42 -7.42
C GLU A 226 -6.33 23.02 -8.61
N ALA A 227 -5.16 22.44 -8.38
CA ALA A 227 -4.30 21.92 -9.45
C ALA A 227 -4.96 20.73 -10.17
N LEU A 228 -5.60 19.82 -9.44
CA LEU A 228 -6.33 18.68 -10.01
C LEU A 228 -7.53 19.13 -10.85
N LEU A 229 -8.32 20.10 -10.38
CA LEU A 229 -9.44 20.69 -11.10
C LEU A 229 -9.04 21.29 -12.47
N ASN A 230 -7.85 21.87 -12.53
CA ASN A 230 -7.32 22.51 -13.75
C ASN A 230 -6.59 21.54 -14.69
N SER A 231 -6.55 20.24 -14.36
CA SER A 231 -5.82 19.23 -15.12
C SER A 231 -6.66 18.60 -16.22
N GLU A 232 -6.19 18.70 -17.48
CA GLU A 232 -6.77 17.98 -18.61
C GLU A 232 -6.53 16.47 -18.53
N GLY A 233 -5.51 16.03 -17.82
CA GLY A 233 -5.23 14.60 -17.57
C GLY A 233 -6.23 14.00 -16.59
N VAL A 234 -6.48 14.69 -15.49
CA VAL A 234 -7.44 14.28 -14.46
C VAL A 234 -8.86 14.15 -15.01
N ARG A 235 -9.27 15.03 -15.95
CA ARG A 235 -10.57 14.95 -16.63
C ARG A 235 -10.84 13.63 -17.34
N LYS A 236 -9.80 12.83 -17.62
CA LYS A 236 -9.91 11.56 -18.37
C LYS A 236 -9.93 10.35 -17.46
N LEU A 237 -9.69 10.52 -16.18
CA LEU A 237 -9.78 9.44 -15.20
C LEU A 237 -11.22 8.93 -15.07
N LYS A 238 -11.38 7.70 -14.65
CA LYS A 238 -12.66 7.12 -14.22
C LYS A 238 -12.93 7.41 -12.75
N ARG A 239 -11.90 7.36 -11.91
CA ARG A 239 -11.99 7.56 -10.46
C ARG A 239 -10.86 8.45 -9.96
N LEU A 240 -11.18 9.32 -9.01
CA LEU A 240 -10.27 10.13 -8.23
C LEU A 240 -10.67 10.00 -6.75
N ASN A 241 -9.81 9.43 -5.95
CA ASN A 241 -10.04 9.29 -4.50
C ASN A 241 -9.26 10.38 -3.76
N LEU A 242 -9.99 11.19 -2.99
CA LEU A 242 -9.49 12.30 -2.17
C LEU A 242 -10.05 12.22 -0.74
N ASN A 243 -10.45 11.03 -0.27
CA ASN A 243 -10.99 10.84 1.08
C ASN A 243 -9.95 11.21 2.13
N TYR A 244 -10.41 11.66 3.27
CA TYR A 244 -9.58 12.20 4.34
C TYR A 244 -8.74 13.38 3.84
N HIS A 245 -9.27 14.59 4.01
CA HIS A 245 -8.69 15.78 3.40
C HIS A 245 -9.01 17.04 4.20
N TYR A 246 -8.25 18.10 3.94
CA TYR A 246 -8.37 19.43 4.54
C TYR A 246 -8.90 20.48 3.52
N MET A 247 -9.71 20.06 2.55
CA MET A 247 -10.32 20.96 1.58
C MET A 247 -11.50 21.72 2.19
N SER A 248 -11.70 22.97 1.75
CA SER A 248 -12.86 23.77 2.13
C SER A 248 -14.15 23.27 1.47
N ASP A 249 -15.32 23.64 2.05
CA ASP A 249 -16.63 23.39 1.45
C ASP A 249 -16.75 23.96 0.04
N ASP A 250 -16.15 25.14 -0.18
CA ASP A 250 -16.14 25.78 -1.51
C ASP A 250 -15.37 24.95 -2.53
N MET A 251 -14.26 24.35 -2.13
CA MET A 251 -13.47 23.47 -2.99
C MET A 251 -14.22 22.16 -3.27
N MET A 252 -14.80 21.54 -2.27
CA MET A 252 -15.64 20.35 -2.45
C MET A 252 -16.82 20.61 -3.40
N ASN A 253 -17.46 21.77 -3.28
CA ASN A 253 -18.53 22.18 -4.22
C ASN A 253 -18.02 22.35 -5.66
N LYS A 254 -16.78 22.82 -5.87
CA LYS A 254 -16.15 22.89 -7.20
C LYS A 254 -15.87 21.48 -7.75
N LEU A 255 -15.35 20.57 -6.92
CA LEU A 255 -15.08 19.17 -7.29
C LEU A 255 -16.36 18.41 -7.60
N HIS A 256 -17.45 18.63 -6.87
CA HIS A 256 -18.76 18.06 -7.20
C HIS A 256 -19.25 18.49 -8.60
N ARG A 257 -19.12 19.78 -8.93
CA ARG A 257 -19.48 20.28 -10.27
C ARG A 257 -18.58 19.68 -11.36
N PHE A 258 -17.28 19.61 -11.08
CA PHE A 258 -16.31 19.00 -12.00
C PHE A 258 -16.64 17.52 -12.26
N SER A 259 -17.00 16.74 -11.22
CA SER A 259 -17.47 15.37 -11.35
C SER A 259 -18.70 15.27 -12.27
N GLN A 260 -19.70 16.15 -12.08
CA GLN A 260 -20.91 16.18 -12.92
C GLN A 260 -20.63 16.54 -14.37
N GLU A 261 -19.70 17.46 -14.62
CA GLU A 261 -19.35 17.93 -15.97
C GLU A 261 -18.52 16.89 -16.74
N THR A 262 -17.65 16.17 -16.07
CA THR A 262 -16.69 15.25 -16.70
C THR A 262 -17.14 13.78 -16.69
N GLY A 263 -18.03 13.41 -15.76
CA GLY A 263 -18.44 12.04 -15.51
C GLY A 263 -17.46 11.21 -14.69
N ILE A 264 -16.38 11.82 -14.18
CA ILE A 264 -15.43 11.18 -13.27
C ILE A 264 -16.08 10.93 -11.90
N THR A 265 -15.87 9.76 -11.31
CA THR A 265 -16.27 9.52 -9.93
C THR A 265 -15.21 10.10 -9.00
N ILE A 266 -15.58 11.06 -8.16
CA ILE A 266 -14.69 11.64 -7.13
C ILE A 266 -15.25 11.25 -5.76
N THR A 267 -14.43 10.65 -4.93
CA THR A 267 -14.70 10.43 -3.51
C THR A 267 -13.92 11.46 -2.68
N MET A 268 -14.57 12.09 -1.71
CA MET A 268 -14.01 13.14 -0.85
C MET A 268 -14.77 13.17 0.47
N ASP A 269 -14.87 12.00 1.08
CA ASP A 269 -15.43 11.84 2.41
C ASP A 269 -14.37 12.15 3.49
N GLU A 270 -14.77 12.27 4.75
CA GLU A 270 -13.86 12.44 5.89
C GLU A 270 -13.09 13.77 5.86
N GLN A 271 -13.82 14.88 5.63
CA GLN A 271 -13.26 16.23 5.77
C GLN A 271 -12.74 16.45 7.18
N GLN A 272 -11.49 16.87 7.30
CA GLN A 272 -10.82 17.16 8.56
C GLN A 272 -11.02 18.61 8.98
N ASP A 273 -10.74 18.93 10.24
CA ASP A 273 -10.89 20.28 10.79
C ASP A 273 -9.88 21.24 10.14
N LEU A 274 -10.41 22.31 9.56
CA LEU A 274 -9.59 23.33 8.88
C LEU A 274 -9.03 24.39 9.84
N GLU A 275 -9.52 24.43 11.08
CA GLU A 275 -9.07 25.39 12.10
C GLU A 275 -7.85 24.88 12.88
N GLU A 276 -7.48 23.60 12.72
CA GLU A 276 -6.28 23.06 13.32
C GLU A 276 -5.02 23.67 12.70
N GLU A 277 -4.09 24.09 13.55
CA GLU A 277 -2.82 24.67 13.15
C GLU A 277 -1.92 23.64 12.40
N TRP A 278 -2.09 22.35 12.73
CA TRP A 278 -1.33 21.24 12.19
C TRP A 278 -2.24 20.26 11.46
N ARG A 279 -1.77 19.76 10.32
CA ARG A 279 -2.45 18.73 9.53
C ARG A 279 -1.65 17.45 9.61
N TYR A 280 -2.35 16.34 9.80
CA TYR A 280 -1.74 15.02 9.89
C TYR A 280 -2.39 14.07 8.88
N PRO A 281 -1.62 13.16 8.27
CA PRO A 281 -2.18 12.03 7.54
C PRO A 281 -2.95 11.07 8.46
N SER A 282 -3.77 10.21 7.87
CA SER A 282 -4.72 9.34 8.60
C SER A 282 -4.07 8.11 9.23
N VAL A 283 -3.00 7.58 8.61
CA VAL A 283 -2.42 6.27 8.92
C VAL A 283 -0.98 6.41 9.41
N THR A 284 -0.76 7.30 10.36
CA THR A 284 0.58 7.56 10.92
C THR A 284 0.88 6.75 12.19
N GLU A 285 -0.16 6.31 12.91
CA GLU A 285 -0.06 5.50 14.13
C GLU A 285 -0.78 4.16 14.00
#